data_454968730b9a79016a4d67d88ec2bf40
#
_entry.id   454968730b9a79016a4d67d88ec2bf40
#
_cell.length_a   1.000
_cell.length_b   1.000
_cell.length_c   1.000
_cell.angle_alpha   90.00
_cell.angle_beta   90.00
_cell.angle_gamma   90.00
#
_symmetry.space_group_name_H-M   'P 1'
#
loop_
_entity.id
_entity.type
_entity.pdbx_description
1 polymer ?
#
loop_
_entity_poly.entity_id
_entity_poly.type
_entity_poly.pdbx_seq_one_letter_code
_entity_poly.pdbx_strand_id
1 'polypeptide(L)'
;MIYNQDNSNLIIIEKKNEVYITIDCDSGVQREISEFFTFYVPGYKFMPAFRTRMWDGKIRLFSQKTKEIYFGLYPYIKAFAEERGYNIVAGKDVEIDK
;
A
#
# COMPACT_ATOMS: atom_id res chain seq x y z
N MET A 1 12.92 -27.34 8.62
CA MET A 1 12.78 -26.91 8.39
C MET A 1 12.52 -26.30 8.28
N ILE A 2 12.35 -25.91 8.09
CA ILE A 2 12.16 -25.23 7.79
C ILE A 2 11.90 -24.55 7.79
N TYR A 3 11.71 -24.20 7.65
CA TYR A 3 11.47 -23.49 7.54
C TYR A 3 11.32 -22.63 7.63
N ASN A 4 11.78 -22.56 7.81
CA ASN A 4 11.89 -21.53 7.85
C ASN A 4 11.35 -20.78 7.10
N GLN A 5 10.91 -20.44 7.25
CA GLN A 5 10.18 -19.71 6.43
C GLN A 5 10.33 -18.31 6.64
N ASP A 6 10.86 -17.61 5.72
CA ASP A 6 11.06 -16.19 5.77
C ASP A 6 9.87 -15.56 5.10
N ASN A 7 8.97 -14.94 5.87
CA ASN A 7 7.77 -14.31 5.32
C ASN A 7 7.96 -12.84 5.00
N SER A 8 9.19 -12.36 5.05
CA SER A 8 9.44 -10.94 4.83
C SER A 8 9.16 -10.50 3.40
N ASN A 9 9.06 -11.45 2.45
CA ASN A 9 8.75 -11.10 1.07
C ASN A 9 7.32 -11.50 0.68
N LEU A 10 6.45 -11.72 1.67
CA LEU A 10 5.09 -12.14 1.40
C LEU A 10 4.13 -11.00 1.70
N ILE A 11 3.25 -10.73 0.77
CA ILE A 11 2.23 -9.69 0.91
C ILE A 11 0.88 -10.36 0.80
N ILE A 12 0.07 -10.26 1.85
CA ILE A 12 -1.25 -10.88 1.89
C ILE A 12 -2.29 -9.79 1.69
N ILE A 13 -3.14 -9.96 0.70
CA ILE A 13 -4.12 -8.94 0.33
C ILE A 13 -5.52 -9.55 0.45
N GLU A 14 -6.39 -8.85 1.17
CA GLU A 14 -7.76 -9.29 1.36
C GLU A 14 -8.71 -8.14 1.07
N LYS A 15 -9.88 -8.48 0.55
CA LYS A 15 -10.90 -7.49 0.28
C LYS A 15 -11.60 -7.13 1.58
N LYS A 16 -11.67 -5.85 1.87
CA LYS A 16 -12.43 -5.38 3.02
C LYS A 16 -13.86 -5.05 2.62
N ASN A 17 -14.02 -4.33 1.52
CA ASN A 17 -15.33 -3.97 0.99
C ASN A 17 -15.14 -3.56 -0.47
N GLU A 18 -16.12 -2.89 -1.04
CA GLU A 18 -16.06 -2.53 -2.46
C GLU A 18 -15.03 -1.45 -2.74
N VAL A 19 -14.60 -0.73 -1.73
CA VAL A 19 -13.70 0.41 -1.90
C VAL A 19 -12.28 0.07 -1.48
N TYR A 20 -12.11 -0.73 -0.43
CA TYR A 20 -10.80 -0.96 0.17
C TYR A 20 -10.39 -2.41 0.19
N ILE A 21 -9.08 -2.62 0.09
CA ILE A 21 -8.46 -3.91 0.40
C ILE A 21 -7.50 -3.67 1.56
N THR A 22 -7.16 -4.74 2.27
CA THR A 22 -6.16 -4.65 3.34
C THR A 22 -4.89 -5.35 2.88
N ILE A 23 -3.77 -4.82 3.33
CA ILE A 23 -2.45 -5.37 2.99
C ILE A 23 -1.76 -5.75 4.29
N ASP A 24 -1.44 -7.03 4.42
CA ASP A 24 -0.76 -7.53 5.61
C ASP A 24 0.58 -8.09 5.19
N CYS A 25 1.65 -7.55 5.75
CA CYS A 25 3.00 -7.98 5.40
C CYS A 25 3.95 -7.51 6.48
N ASP A 26 5.23 -7.87 6.29
CA ASP A 26 6.27 -7.44 7.21
C ASP A 26 6.30 -5.92 7.33
N SER A 27 6.66 -5.42 8.51
CA SER A 27 6.62 -3.98 8.77
C SER A 27 7.53 -3.20 7.83
N GLY A 28 8.67 -3.77 7.46
CA GLY A 28 9.55 -3.11 6.50
C GLY A 28 8.91 -2.98 5.14
N VAL A 29 8.19 -4.03 4.71
CA VAL A 29 7.48 -3.99 3.44
C VAL A 29 6.32 -3.01 3.51
N GLN A 30 5.62 -2.94 4.64
CA GLN A 30 4.54 -1.98 4.80
C GLN A 30 5.05 -0.56 4.66
N ARG A 31 6.23 -0.28 5.20
CA ARG A 31 6.82 1.04 5.05
C ARG A 31 7.13 1.34 3.58
N GLU A 32 7.67 0.36 2.87
CA GLU A 32 7.96 0.55 1.45
C GLU A 32 6.69 0.83 0.66
N ILE A 33 5.62 0.11 0.97
CA ILE A 33 4.35 0.34 0.29
C ILE A 33 3.84 1.73 0.61
N SER A 34 3.94 2.14 1.86
CA SER A 34 3.50 3.47 2.25
C SER A 34 4.26 4.54 1.48
N GLU A 35 5.58 4.38 1.36
CA GLU A 35 6.39 5.35 0.64
C GLU A 35 6.09 5.34 -0.86
N PHE A 36 5.86 4.16 -1.41
CA PHE A 36 5.54 4.05 -2.83
C PHE A 36 4.23 4.76 -3.17
N PHE A 37 3.27 4.74 -2.25
CA PHE A 37 1.96 5.35 -2.47
C PHE A 37 1.81 6.69 -1.77
N THR A 38 2.92 7.39 -1.52
CA THR A 38 2.92 8.72 -0.94
C THR A 38 3.41 9.70 -1.99
N PHE A 39 2.65 10.76 -2.22
CA PHE A 39 2.95 11.73 -3.27
C PHE A 39 2.79 13.14 -2.75
N TYR A 40 3.61 14.06 -3.28
CA TYR A 40 3.38 15.47 -3.05
C TYR A 40 2.21 15.91 -3.93
N VAL A 41 1.34 16.73 -3.37
CA VAL A 41 0.23 17.28 -4.14
C VAL A 41 0.78 18.41 -5.00
N PRO A 42 0.46 18.45 -6.31
CA PRO A 42 0.91 19.55 -7.15
C PRO A 42 0.49 20.89 -6.57
N GLY A 43 1.42 21.83 -6.50
CA GLY A 43 1.14 23.15 -5.95
C GLY A 43 1.04 23.18 -4.44
N TYR A 44 1.49 22.14 -3.75
CA TYR A 44 1.31 22.08 -2.30
C TYR A 44 1.96 23.27 -1.59
N LYS A 45 3.04 23.81 -2.15
CA LYS A 45 3.75 24.92 -1.50
C LYS A 45 2.91 26.19 -1.43
N PHE A 46 1.88 26.29 -2.26
CA PHE A 46 1.03 27.48 -2.29
C PHE A 46 -0.27 27.30 -1.51
N MET A 47 -0.46 26.14 -0.90
CA MET A 47 -1.69 25.88 -0.16
C MET A 47 -1.55 26.35 1.28
N PRO A 48 -2.61 26.98 1.83
CA PRO A 48 -2.53 27.53 3.18
C PRO A 48 -2.17 26.50 4.24
N ALA A 49 -2.69 25.26 4.13
CA ALA A 49 -2.42 24.26 5.13
C ALA A 49 -0.94 23.92 5.20
N PHE A 50 -0.26 23.90 4.03
CA PHE A 50 1.18 23.66 4.03
C PHE A 50 1.94 24.85 4.60
N ARG A 51 1.53 26.03 4.19
CA ARG A 51 2.25 27.25 4.61
C ARG A 51 2.14 27.50 6.10
N THR A 52 1.06 27.05 6.72
CA THR A 52 0.89 27.16 8.15
C THR A 52 1.42 25.95 8.90
N ARG A 53 2.04 25.02 8.17
CA ARG A 53 2.67 23.81 8.74
C ARG A 53 1.66 22.86 9.37
N MET A 54 0.42 22.93 8.96
CA MET A 54 -0.59 21.98 9.42
C MET A 54 -0.60 20.72 8.57
N TRP A 55 0.14 20.73 7.47
CA TRP A 55 0.16 19.63 6.53
C TRP A 55 1.52 19.63 5.82
N ASP A 56 2.05 18.43 5.52
CA ASP A 56 3.38 18.31 4.93
C ASP A 56 3.37 18.28 3.38
N GLY A 57 2.22 18.54 2.76
CA GLY A 57 2.14 18.61 1.31
C GLY A 57 1.97 17.26 0.62
N LYS A 58 1.84 16.18 1.38
CA LYS A 58 1.78 14.85 0.82
C LYS A 58 0.42 14.21 1.03
N ILE A 59 0.07 13.33 0.09
CA ILE A 59 -1.08 12.45 0.23
C ILE A 59 -0.55 11.04 0.37
N ARG A 60 -1.04 10.33 1.38
CA ARG A 60 -0.66 8.94 1.62
C ARG A 60 -1.85 8.07 1.33
N LEU A 61 -1.72 7.26 0.27
CA LEU A 61 -2.83 6.43 -0.18
C LEU A 61 -2.94 5.12 0.58
N PHE A 62 -1.84 4.68 1.20
CA PHE A 62 -1.85 3.48 2.03
C PHE A 62 -1.74 3.87 3.48
N SER A 63 -2.66 3.38 4.31
CA SER A 63 -2.64 3.66 5.73
C SER A 63 -1.94 2.51 6.46
N GLN A 64 -0.79 2.78 7.04
CA GLN A 64 -0.08 1.76 7.81
C GLN A 64 -0.84 1.42 9.09
N LYS A 65 -1.63 2.35 9.57
CA LYS A 65 -2.38 2.13 10.80
C LYS A 65 -3.52 1.14 10.59
N THR A 66 -4.29 1.32 9.54
CA THR A 66 -5.43 0.44 9.25
C THR A 66 -5.08 -0.61 8.23
N LYS A 67 -3.93 -0.47 7.55
CA LYS A 67 -3.46 -1.40 6.52
C LYS A 67 -4.37 -1.41 5.31
N GLU A 68 -5.06 -0.31 5.06
CA GLU A 68 -6.03 -0.22 3.97
C GLU A 68 -5.52 0.64 2.83
N ILE A 69 -5.89 0.24 1.62
CA ILE A 69 -5.62 1.03 0.43
C ILE A 69 -6.80 0.82 -0.51
N TYR A 70 -7.00 1.75 -1.44
CA TYR A 70 -8.10 1.62 -2.38
C TYR A 70 -7.96 0.37 -3.23
N PHE A 71 -9.07 -0.35 -3.40
CA PHE A 71 -9.10 -1.57 -4.20
C PHE A 71 -8.60 -1.32 -5.62
N GLY A 72 -8.96 -0.16 -6.17
CA GLY A 72 -8.56 0.17 -7.54
C GLY A 72 -7.07 0.28 -7.75
N LEU A 73 -6.29 0.36 -6.67
CA LEU A 73 -4.83 0.44 -6.78
C LEU A 73 -4.16 -0.93 -6.79
N TYR A 74 -4.93 -2.01 -6.73
CA TYR A 74 -4.37 -3.35 -6.73
C TYR A 74 -3.39 -3.63 -7.88
N PRO A 75 -3.68 -3.22 -9.13
CA PRO A 75 -2.70 -3.46 -10.20
C PRO A 75 -1.35 -2.80 -9.94
N TYR A 76 -1.35 -1.64 -9.31
CA TYR A 76 -0.09 -0.96 -8.98
C TYR A 76 0.65 -1.68 -7.86
N ILE A 77 -0.09 -2.30 -6.94
CA ILE A 77 0.54 -3.09 -5.87
C ILE A 77 1.19 -4.32 -6.47
N LYS A 78 0.54 -4.96 -7.44
CA LYS A 78 1.11 -6.11 -8.13
C LYS A 78 2.40 -5.72 -8.83
N ALA A 79 2.41 -4.58 -9.52
CA ALA A 79 3.60 -4.12 -10.21
C ALA A 79 4.72 -3.83 -9.23
N PHE A 80 4.39 -3.20 -8.10
CA PHE A 80 5.35 -2.93 -7.04
C PHE A 80 5.98 -4.24 -6.56
N ALA A 81 5.15 -5.24 -6.29
CA ALA A 81 5.64 -6.51 -5.77
C ALA A 81 6.53 -7.22 -6.77
N GLU A 82 6.13 -7.22 -8.03
CA GLU A 82 6.93 -7.88 -9.08
C GLU A 82 8.29 -7.23 -9.22
N GLU A 83 8.30 -5.91 -9.18
CA GLU A 83 9.54 -5.18 -9.36
C GLU A 83 10.52 -5.47 -8.24
N ARG A 84 10.01 -5.67 -7.03
CA ARG A 84 10.85 -5.87 -5.86
C ARG A 84 11.01 -7.31 -5.45
N GLY A 85 10.39 -8.22 -6.18
CA GLY A 85 10.53 -9.64 -5.87
C GLY A 85 9.70 -10.11 -4.71
N TYR A 86 8.64 -9.41 -4.39
CA TYR A 86 7.72 -9.85 -3.34
C TYR A 86 6.64 -10.74 -3.93
N ASN A 87 6.12 -11.65 -3.12
CA ASN A 87 5.06 -12.55 -3.53
C ASN A 87 3.74 -12.08 -2.95
N ILE A 88 2.71 -12.06 -3.79
CA ILE A 88 1.38 -11.64 -3.36
C ILE A 88 0.50 -12.86 -3.23
N VAL A 89 -0.17 -12.94 -2.08
CA VAL A 89 -1.23 -13.93 -1.85
C VAL A 89 -2.52 -13.13 -1.72
N ALA A 90 -3.37 -13.19 -2.72
CA ALA A 90 -4.59 -12.42 -2.75
C ALA A 90 -5.79 -13.34 -2.59
N GLY A 91 -6.79 -12.88 -1.86
CA GLY A 91 -8.01 -13.61 -1.72
C GLY A 91 -8.76 -13.71 -3.04
N LYS A 92 -9.69 -14.63 -3.13
CA LYS A 92 -10.46 -14.81 -4.36
C LYS A 92 -11.23 -13.55 -4.73
N ASP A 93 -11.70 -12.82 -3.72
CA ASP A 93 -12.47 -11.61 -3.97
C ASP A 93 -11.64 -10.54 -4.64
N VAL A 94 -10.34 -10.58 -4.43
CA VAL A 94 -9.43 -9.59 -5.00
C VAL A 94 -9.06 -9.96 -6.43
N GLU A 95 -8.89 -11.25 -6.71
CA GLU A 95 -8.41 -11.71 -8.01
C GLU A 95 -9.51 -11.84 -9.06
N ILE A 96 -10.70 -11.66 -8.67
CA ILE A 96 -11.77 -11.81 -9.59
C ILE A 96 -11.61 -11.02 -10.83
N ASP A 97 -11.84 -10.81 -11.36
CA ASP A 97 -11.85 -10.07 -12.24
C ASP A 97 -11.72 -10.06 -13.28
N LYS A 98 -11.95 -9.97 -13.55
CA LYS A 98 -11.66 -9.90 -14.42
C LYS A 98 -12.13 -9.86 -14.98
#